data_8fef0a6352b601c46df729312164e930
#
_entry.id   8fef0a6352b601c46df729312164e930
#
_cell.length_a   1.000
_cell.length_b   1.000
_cell.length_c   1.000
_cell.angle_alpha   90.00
_cell.angle_beta   90.00
_cell.angle_gamma   90.00
#
_symmetry.space_group_name_H-M   'P 1'
#
loop_
_entity.id
_entity.type
_entity.pdbx_description
1 polymer ?
#
loop_
_entity_poly.entity_id
_entity_poly.type
_entity_poly.pdbx_seq_one_letter_code
_entity_poly.pdbx_strand_id
1 'polypeptide(L)'
;SFILSGRRQNDSKMNAKNSKIVLHAVNEKKKLLGICYGAEILALALGGTIRKSSVIRGEQEIDSDKNSLCNGKKTVFESHSYEISKLGNSLECMAESSNCKNEIVKHKQLSIYGTQFHPEMTKDGQTMITKFSKL
;
A
#
# COMPACT_ATOMS: atom_id res chain seq x y z
N SER A 1 -5.96 -12.78 -8.21
CA SER A 1 -5.26 -11.76 -7.43
C SER A 1 -4.73 -10.66 -8.33
N PHE A 2 -4.57 -9.47 -7.75
CA PHE A 2 -4.08 -8.30 -8.46
C PHE A 2 -2.89 -7.70 -7.73
N ILE A 3 -1.90 -7.23 -8.50
CA ILE A 3 -0.87 -6.33 -7.98
C ILE A 3 -1.02 -5.02 -8.73
N LEU A 4 -1.31 -3.97 -7.99
CA LEU A 4 -1.54 -2.65 -8.52
C LEU A 4 -0.32 -1.79 -8.24
N SER A 5 0.51 -1.61 -9.24
CA SER A 5 1.70 -0.78 -9.17
C SER A 5 1.65 0.21 -10.32
N GLY A 6 2.08 1.41 -10.12
CA GLY A 6 1.93 2.39 -11.17
C GLY A 6 2.90 3.53 -11.10
N ARG A 7 2.86 4.30 -12.17
CA ARG A 7 3.65 5.51 -12.31
C ARG A 7 3.00 6.68 -11.60
N ARG A 8 3.81 7.63 -11.25
CA ARG A 8 3.42 8.88 -10.61
C ARG A 8 2.86 9.95 -11.55
N GLN A 9 2.38 9.60 -12.71
CA GLN A 9 1.71 10.60 -13.53
C GLN A 9 0.28 10.75 -13.04
N ASN A 10 -0.10 11.97 -12.76
CA ASN A 10 -1.47 12.30 -12.39
C ASN A 10 -2.36 12.20 -13.64
N ASP A 11 -2.75 10.99 -13.97
CA ASP A 11 -3.61 10.68 -15.08
C ASP A 11 -4.99 10.28 -14.55
N SER A 12 -5.97 11.15 -14.74
CA SER A 12 -7.32 10.93 -14.22
C SER A 12 -7.99 9.69 -14.79
N LYS A 13 -7.70 9.33 -16.05
CA LYS A 13 -8.25 8.11 -16.67
C LYS A 13 -7.66 6.86 -16.04
N MET A 14 -6.34 6.84 -15.81
CA MET A 14 -5.66 5.73 -15.16
C MET A 14 -6.12 5.61 -13.71
N ASN A 15 -6.28 6.72 -13.00
CA ASN A 15 -6.77 6.72 -11.63
C ASN A 15 -8.18 6.13 -11.55
N ALA A 16 -9.06 6.50 -12.46
CA ALA A 16 -10.42 5.96 -12.52
C ALA A 16 -10.42 4.47 -12.82
N LYS A 17 -9.60 4.03 -13.78
CA LYS A 17 -9.46 2.62 -14.13
C LYS A 17 -8.95 1.78 -12.94
N ASN A 18 -7.92 2.26 -12.27
CA ASN A 18 -7.31 1.56 -11.13
C ASN A 18 -8.27 1.53 -9.93
N SER A 19 -9.04 2.59 -9.72
CA SER A 19 -10.09 2.61 -8.69
C SER A 19 -11.15 1.54 -8.94
N LYS A 20 -11.52 1.32 -10.20
CA LYS A 20 -12.46 0.24 -10.57
C LYS A 20 -11.89 -1.14 -10.26
N ILE A 21 -10.58 -1.33 -10.46
CA ILE A 21 -9.91 -2.59 -10.11
C ILE A 21 -9.99 -2.83 -8.60
N VAL A 22 -9.75 -1.80 -7.80
CA VAL A 22 -9.88 -1.90 -6.34
C VAL A 22 -11.30 -2.30 -5.95
N LEU A 23 -12.31 -1.61 -6.47
CA LEU A 23 -13.71 -1.90 -6.14
C LEU A 23 -14.11 -3.29 -6.60
N HIS A 24 -13.64 -3.74 -7.76
CA HIS A 24 -13.86 -5.10 -8.23
C HIS A 24 -13.25 -6.13 -7.27
N ALA A 25 -12.01 -5.91 -6.83
CA ALA A 25 -11.34 -6.81 -5.90
C ALA A 25 -12.11 -6.90 -4.56
N VAL A 26 -12.62 -5.78 -4.07
CA VAL A 26 -13.44 -5.77 -2.84
C VAL A 26 -14.74 -6.55 -3.06
N ASN A 27 -15.46 -6.25 -4.13
CA ASN A 27 -16.77 -6.86 -4.40
C ASN A 27 -16.67 -8.37 -4.64
N GLU A 28 -15.61 -8.80 -5.33
CA GLU A 28 -15.40 -10.21 -5.68
C GLU A 28 -14.48 -10.95 -4.71
N LYS A 29 -14.08 -10.28 -3.62
CA LYS A 29 -13.21 -10.83 -2.58
C LYS A 29 -11.91 -11.40 -3.15
N LYS A 30 -11.31 -10.69 -4.11
CA LYS A 30 -10.03 -11.05 -4.70
C LYS A 30 -8.89 -10.46 -3.89
N LYS A 31 -7.74 -11.15 -3.87
CA LYS A 31 -6.53 -10.61 -3.25
C LYS A 31 -6.01 -9.44 -4.07
N LEU A 32 -5.54 -8.40 -3.39
CA LEU A 32 -4.96 -7.22 -4.03
C LEU A 32 -3.81 -6.68 -3.19
N LEU A 33 -2.70 -6.36 -3.85
CA LEU A 33 -1.58 -5.64 -3.27
C LEU A 33 -1.37 -4.35 -4.06
N GLY A 34 -1.59 -3.22 -3.42
CA GLY A 34 -1.28 -1.91 -3.98
C GLY A 34 0.11 -1.47 -3.55
N ILE A 35 0.94 -1.07 -4.49
CA ILE A 35 2.33 -0.66 -4.23
C ILE A 35 2.49 0.82 -4.56
N CYS A 36 2.91 1.60 -3.58
CA CYS A 36 3.17 3.03 -3.68
C CYS A 36 1.95 3.78 -4.25
N TYR A 37 1.95 4.18 -5.50
CA TYR A 37 0.79 4.76 -6.18
C TYR A 37 -0.45 3.84 -6.04
N GLY A 38 -0.28 2.52 -6.17
CA GLY A 38 -1.37 1.56 -6.01
C GLY A 38 -1.97 1.57 -4.60
N ALA A 39 -1.16 1.77 -3.57
CA ALA A 39 -1.65 1.93 -2.20
C ALA A 39 -2.43 3.24 -2.03
N GLU A 40 -1.98 4.32 -2.67
CA GLU A 40 -2.68 5.60 -2.65
C GLU A 40 -4.05 5.50 -3.32
N ILE A 41 -4.14 4.84 -4.47
CA ILE A 41 -5.41 4.59 -5.15
C ILE A 41 -6.33 3.70 -4.30
N LEU A 42 -5.78 2.68 -3.66
CA LEU A 42 -6.53 1.83 -2.73
C LEU A 42 -7.17 2.67 -1.62
N ALA A 43 -6.39 3.54 -0.99
CA ALA A 43 -6.89 4.41 0.07
C ALA A 43 -7.99 5.36 -0.44
N LEU A 44 -7.77 5.99 -1.59
CA LEU A 44 -8.75 6.91 -2.19
C LEU A 44 -10.05 6.19 -2.58
N ALA A 45 -9.94 5.03 -3.20
CA ALA A 45 -11.13 4.26 -3.63
C ALA A 45 -11.99 3.81 -2.45
N LEU A 46 -11.40 3.62 -1.28
CA LEU A 46 -12.09 3.16 -0.08
C LEU A 46 -12.34 4.28 0.94
N GLY A 47 -12.39 5.52 0.49
CA GLY A 47 -12.87 6.65 1.29
C GLY A 47 -11.79 7.38 2.09
N GLY A 48 -10.53 7.11 1.82
CA GLY A 48 -9.41 7.80 2.45
C GLY A 48 -8.95 9.02 1.66
N THR A 49 -7.86 9.63 2.14
CA THR A 49 -7.23 10.79 1.51
C THR A 49 -5.73 10.62 1.41
N ILE A 50 -5.13 11.31 0.45
CA ILE A 50 -3.68 11.42 0.32
C ILE A 50 -3.28 12.89 0.45
N ARG A 51 -2.00 13.12 0.78
CA ARG A 51 -1.44 14.47 0.81
C ARG A 51 -0.05 14.47 0.21
N LYS A 52 0.36 15.63 -0.28
CA LYS A 52 1.74 15.82 -0.72
C LYS A 52 2.65 15.89 0.51
N SER A 53 3.74 15.12 0.47
CA SER A 53 4.78 15.13 1.50
C SER A 53 6.09 15.65 0.90
N SER A 54 7.13 15.77 1.72
CA SER A 54 8.48 15.92 1.18
C SER A 54 8.86 14.67 0.38
N VAL A 55 9.76 14.81 -0.60
CA VAL A 55 10.25 13.66 -1.35
C VAL A 55 11.03 12.74 -0.41
N ILE A 56 10.62 11.49 -0.35
CA ILE A 56 11.30 10.44 0.43
C ILE A 56 11.85 9.44 -0.57
N ARG A 57 13.17 9.21 -0.51
CA ARG A 57 13.84 8.25 -1.40
C ARG A 57 14.97 7.56 -0.66
N GLY A 58 15.02 6.24 -0.75
CA GLY A 58 16.03 5.41 -0.16
C GLY A 58 15.49 4.40 0.84
N GLU A 59 16.39 3.69 1.48
CA GLU A 59 16.00 2.70 2.48
C GLU A 59 15.54 3.36 3.76
N GLN A 60 14.47 2.83 4.33
CA GLN A 60 13.86 3.28 5.59
C GLN A 60 13.51 2.07 6.44
N GLU A 61 13.53 2.24 7.76
CA GLU A 61 13.01 1.24 8.67
C GLU A 61 11.54 1.53 8.97
N ILE A 62 10.72 0.50 8.85
CA ILE A 62 9.32 0.54 9.29
C ILE A 62 9.14 -0.34 10.51
N ASP A 63 8.11 -0.06 11.29
CA ASP A 63 7.68 -0.90 12.40
C ASP A 63 6.25 -1.36 12.16
N SER A 64 6.07 -2.67 12.06
CA SER A 64 4.80 -3.27 11.67
C SER A 64 4.18 -4.06 12.81
N ASP A 65 2.89 -3.85 13.02
CA ASP A 65 2.07 -4.78 13.77
C ASP A 65 2.02 -6.12 13.03
N LYS A 66 1.86 -7.20 13.78
CA LYS A 66 1.78 -8.55 13.21
C LYS A 66 0.62 -8.64 12.23
N ASN A 67 0.93 -9.08 11.01
CA ASN A 67 -0.04 -9.32 9.95
C ASN A 67 0.48 -10.41 9.01
N SER A 68 -0.30 -10.77 8.00
CA SER A 68 0.08 -11.87 7.10
C SER A 68 1.30 -11.59 6.24
N LEU A 69 1.72 -10.33 6.11
CA LEU A 69 2.90 -9.96 5.32
C LEU A 69 4.17 -9.89 6.15
N CYS A 70 4.10 -9.39 7.38
CA CYS A 70 5.29 -9.23 8.22
C CYS A 70 4.93 -8.93 9.68
N ASN A 71 5.96 -8.84 10.52
CA ASN A 71 5.85 -8.46 11.92
C ASN A 71 7.14 -7.80 12.36
N GLY A 72 7.04 -6.69 13.09
CA GLY A 72 8.18 -5.99 13.67
C GLY A 72 8.91 -5.07 12.69
N LYS A 73 10.18 -4.84 12.97
CA LYS A 73 10.99 -3.90 12.21
C LYS A 73 11.47 -4.53 10.91
N LYS A 74 11.33 -3.78 9.81
CA LYS A 74 11.72 -4.20 8.47
C LYS A 74 12.38 -3.05 7.73
N THR A 75 13.32 -3.37 6.85
CA THR A 75 13.95 -2.40 5.97
C THR A 75 13.24 -2.41 4.62
N VAL A 76 12.78 -1.26 4.19
CA VAL A 76 12.05 -1.09 2.95
C VAL A 76 12.64 0.05 2.12
N PHE A 77 12.33 0.07 0.82
CA PHE A 77 12.77 1.14 -0.07
C PHE A 77 11.60 2.08 -0.39
N GLU A 78 11.81 3.35 -0.12
CA GLU A 78 10.82 4.41 -0.36
C GLU A 78 11.22 5.23 -1.58
N SER A 79 10.26 5.58 -2.40
CA SER A 79 10.43 6.54 -3.48
C SER A 79 9.08 7.16 -3.80
N HIS A 80 8.72 8.22 -3.06
CA HIS A 80 7.43 8.87 -3.24
C HIS A 80 7.46 10.31 -2.73
N SER A 81 6.48 11.11 -3.18
CA SER A 81 6.26 12.48 -2.74
C SER A 81 4.83 12.72 -2.26
N TYR A 82 4.04 11.67 -2.22
CA TYR A 82 2.69 11.67 -1.63
C TYR A 82 2.62 10.57 -0.59
N GLU A 83 1.69 10.72 0.37
CA GLU A 83 1.43 9.71 1.37
C GLU A 83 -0.07 9.62 1.69
N ILE A 84 -0.49 8.48 2.19
CA ILE A 84 -1.86 8.30 2.67
C ILE A 84 -2.00 9.06 3.98
N SER A 85 -2.93 10.02 4.05
CA SER A 85 -3.14 10.84 5.23
C SER A 85 -4.25 10.31 6.13
N LYS A 86 -5.39 9.92 5.55
CA LYS A 86 -6.52 9.36 6.30
C LYS A 86 -6.99 8.08 5.63
N LEU A 87 -7.43 7.13 6.45
CA LEU A 87 -8.00 5.87 5.98
C LEU A 87 -9.53 5.90 6.13
N GLY A 88 -10.23 5.34 5.14
CA GLY A 88 -11.64 5.05 5.28
C GLY A 88 -11.88 3.92 6.27
N ASN A 89 -13.15 3.66 6.59
CA ASN A 89 -13.52 2.74 7.66
C ASN A 89 -13.16 1.27 7.40
N SER A 90 -12.96 0.87 6.14
CA SER A 90 -12.66 -0.52 5.79
C SER A 90 -11.17 -0.85 5.85
N LEU A 91 -10.31 0.14 5.96
CA LEU A 91 -8.85 -0.04 6.03
C LEU A 91 -8.31 0.28 7.42
N GLU A 92 -7.24 -0.38 7.78
CA GLU A 92 -6.49 -0.10 9.01
C GLU A 92 -5.00 -0.03 8.73
N CYS A 93 -4.28 0.76 9.55
CA CYS A 93 -2.83 0.91 9.46
C CYS A 93 -2.16 -0.25 10.19
N MET A 94 -1.22 -0.92 9.51
CA MET A 94 -0.46 -2.03 10.09
C MET A 94 0.99 -1.67 10.34
N ALA A 95 1.54 -0.68 9.66
CA ALA A 95 2.94 -0.29 9.83
C ALA A 95 3.12 1.21 9.65
N GLU A 96 4.10 1.74 10.37
CA GLU A 96 4.47 3.16 10.30
C GLU A 96 5.99 3.32 10.32
N SER A 97 6.45 4.51 9.92
CA SER A 97 7.84 4.92 10.03
C SER A 97 7.92 6.35 10.56
N SER A 98 9.13 6.82 10.83
CA SER A 98 9.33 8.22 11.24
C SER A 98 8.92 9.22 10.14
N ASN A 99 8.88 8.79 8.90
CA ASN A 99 8.58 9.64 7.74
C ASN A 99 7.15 9.50 7.22
N CYS A 100 6.45 8.44 7.58
CA CYS A 100 5.14 8.14 7.03
C CYS A 100 4.31 7.35 8.03
N LYS A 101 3.09 7.83 8.28
CA LYS A 101 2.20 7.20 9.26
C LYS A 101 1.60 5.89 8.73
N ASN A 102 1.30 5.80 7.45
CA ASN A 102 0.59 4.66 6.85
C ASN A 102 1.50 3.96 5.84
N GLU A 103 2.47 3.20 6.35
CA GLU A 103 3.40 2.46 5.52
C GLU A 103 2.81 1.18 4.96
N ILE A 104 2.05 0.44 5.78
CA ILE A 104 1.26 -0.70 5.34
C ILE A 104 -0.17 -0.49 5.81
N VAL A 105 -1.11 -0.61 4.87
CA VAL A 105 -2.54 -0.59 5.17
C VAL A 105 -3.15 -1.92 4.76
N LYS A 106 -4.22 -2.31 5.45
CA LYS A 106 -4.88 -3.59 5.23
C LYS A 106 -6.38 -3.42 5.32
N HIS A 107 -7.12 -4.08 4.43
CA HIS A 107 -8.56 -4.22 4.57
C HIS A 107 -8.87 -5.07 5.81
N LYS A 108 -9.85 -4.65 6.61
CA LYS A 108 -10.15 -5.29 7.88
C LYS A 108 -10.62 -6.74 7.73
N GLN A 109 -11.23 -7.10 6.62
CA GLN A 109 -11.80 -8.43 6.40
C GLN A 109 -11.23 -9.20 5.21
N LEU A 110 -10.62 -8.53 4.26
CA LEU A 110 -10.15 -9.14 3.01
C LEU A 110 -8.63 -9.15 2.91
N SER A 111 -8.08 -10.02 2.07
CA SER A 111 -6.65 -10.07 1.78
C SER A 111 -6.27 -8.99 0.78
N ILE A 112 -6.49 -7.74 1.18
CA ILE A 112 -6.20 -6.53 0.41
C ILE A 112 -5.25 -5.68 1.23
N TYR A 113 -4.07 -5.41 0.65
CA TYR A 113 -2.99 -4.67 1.30
C TYR A 113 -2.50 -3.53 0.43
N GLY A 114 -1.99 -2.49 1.06
CA GLY A 114 -1.27 -1.43 0.39
C GLY A 114 0.05 -1.17 1.09
N THR A 115 1.11 -0.95 0.33
CA THR A 115 2.41 -0.54 0.86
C THR A 115 2.78 0.80 0.24
N GLN A 116 3.17 1.77 1.08
CA GLN A 116 3.64 3.07 0.59
C GLN A 116 5.03 2.94 -0.05
N PHE A 117 5.81 2.00 0.43
CA PHE A 117 7.14 1.68 -0.10
C PHE A 117 7.07 0.72 -1.28
N HIS A 118 8.23 0.48 -1.88
CA HIS A 118 8.41 -0.47 -2.98
C HIS A 118 8.97 -1.79 -2.45
N PRO A 119 8.11 -2.79 -2.15
CA PRO A 119 8.58 -4.05 -1.56
C PRO A 119 9.50 -4.86 -2.48
N GLU A 120 9.41 -4.65 -3.78
CA GLU A 120 10.26 -5.33 -4.75
C GLU A 120 11.75 -4.95 -4.63
N MET A 121 12.05 -3.86 -3.94
CA MET A 121 13.41 -3.28 -3.90
C MET A 121 14.27 -3.75 -2.73
N THR A 122 13.71 -4.45 -1.76
CA THR A 122 14.48 -4.97 -0.61
C THR A 122 14.16 -6.44 -0.36
N LYS A 123 15.07 -7.11 0.35
CA LYS A 123 14.87 -8.51 0.74
C LYS A 123 13.65 -8.68 1.65
N ASP A 124 13.49 -7.79 2.63
CA ASP A 124 12.32 -7.82 3.52
C ASP A 124 11.02 -7.63 2.73
N GLY A 125 11.02 -6.67 1.80
CA GLY A 125 9.86 -6.42 0.95
C GLY A 125 9.54 -7.59 0.02
N GLN A 126 10.55 -8.21 -0.55
CA GLN A 126 10.36 -9.40 -1.41
C GLN A 126 9.74 -10.56 -0.64
N THR A 127 10.11 -10.72 0.62
CA THR A 127 9.48 -11.70 1.51
C THR A 127 7.99 -11.40 1.70
N MET A 128 7.63 -10.13 1.82
CA MET A 128 6.22 -9.72 1.91
C MET A 128 5.42 -10.09 0.66
N ILE A 129 6.00 -9.87 -0.52
CA ILE A 129 5.37 -10.25 -1.80
C ILE A 129 5.15 -11.75 -1.85
N THR A 130 6.14 -12.54 -1.46
CA THR A 130 6.03 -13.99 -1.42
C THR A 130 4.91 -14.44 -0.48
N LYS A 131 4.82 -13.85 0.70
CA LYS A 131 3.75 -14.16 1.65
C LYS A 131 2.38 -13.76 1.11
N PHE A 132 2.27 -12.61 0.46
CA PHE A 132 1.03 -12.19 -0.19
C PHE A 132 0.58 -13.21 -1.23
N SER A 133 1.49 -13.71 -2.05
CA SER A 133 1.17 -14.66 -3.11
C SER A 133 0.60 -15.98 -2.58
N LYS A 134 0.88 -16.29 -1.32
CA LYS A 134 0.43 -17.54 -0.67
C LYS A 134 -0.86 -17.40 0.14
N LEU A 135 -1.42 -16.21 0.18
CA LEU A 135 -2.67 -15.98 0.93
C LEU A 135 -3.89 -16.64 0.28
#